data_d65c9027f0ad52bcd8f2a1cff5f17502
#
_entry.id   d65c9027f0ad52bcd8f2a1cff5f17502
#
_cell.length_a   1.000
_cell.length_b   1.000
_cell.length_c   1.000
_cell.angle_alpha   90.00
_cell.angle_beta   90.00
_cell.angle_gamma   90.00
#
_symmetry.space_group_name_H-M   'P 1'
#
loop_
_entity.id
_entity.type
_entity.pdbx_description
1 polymer ?
#
loop_
_entity_poly.entity_id
_entity_poly.type
_entity_poly.pdbx_seq_one_letter_code
_entity_poly.pdbx_strand_id
1 'polypeptide(L)'
;QWIEIVSYSRKTYSDLKIYVCVYEHSTIDFIESLKIDGYKLNSSDLSNPLVLDKVALKNKPINLSVGASTILEIENAIKRIKDISNSNITLMYGHQSFPTKPENVHMSFMNKLAEHFKLPIGYQDHCDADNDSGFWLPAATLGMNISILEKHITHDRSKKGLDHESALNPLEFIKFVEMVRCIESAKGMPSVRPFTKEEVRYREFQKKSIVVTRDIKKGTILNLNDISFMRAEKLGLAPDKIDQILGKTLLINKLAF
;
A
#
# COMPACT_ATOMS: atom_id res chain seq x y z
N GLN A 1 4.49 34.51 7.36
CA GLN A 1 4.49 33.56 6.23
C GLN A 1 4.05 32.15 6.66
N TRP A 2 4.72 31.45 7.62
CA TRP A 2 4.29 30.11 8.08
C TRP A 2 2.90 30.11 8.69
N ILE A 3 2.57 31.10 9.51
CA ILE A 3 1.22 31.27 10.10
C ILE A 3 0.18 31.43 9.00
N GLU A 4 0.46 32.20 7.97
CA GLU A 4 -0.46 32.43 6.83
C GLU A 4 -0.69 31.15 6.03
N ILE A 5 0.38 30.39 5.73
CA ILE A 5 0.30 29.13 5.00
C ILE A 5 -0.56 28.12 5.77
N VAL A 6 -0.29 27.92 7.05
CA VAL A 6 -1.05 26.98 7.88
C VAL A 6 -2.50 27.43 8.03
N SER A 7 -2.75 28.73 8.26
CA SER A 7 -4.10 29.27 8.35
C SER A 7 -4.89 29.12 7.05
N TYR A 8 -4.25 29.39 5.91
CA TYR A 8 -4.85 29.19 4.61
C TYR A 8 -5.21 27.71 4.38
N SER A 9 -4.26 26.79 4.64
CA SER A 9 -4.46 25.34 4.48
C SER A 9 -5.63 24.84 5.33
N ARG A 10 -5.71 25.25 6.59
CA ARG A 10 -6.79 24.87 7.51
C ARG A 10 -8.16 25.40 7.07
N LYS A 11 -8.19 26.64 6.56
CA LYS A 11 -9.43 27.27 6.08
C LYS A 11 -9.94 26.64 4.78
N THR A 12 -9.02 26.31 3.88
CA THR A 12 -9.36 25.87 2.51
C THR A 12 -9.52 24.36 2.41
N TYR A 13 -8.75 23.60 3.19
CA TYR A 13 -8.65 22.14 3.13
C TYR A 13 -8.70 21.55 4.54
N SER A 14 -9.90 21.49 5.15
CA SER A 14 -10.11 21.06 6.54
C SER A 14 -9.55 19.69 6.87
N ASP A 15 -9.54 18.77 5.90
CA ASP A 15 -9.11 17.37 6.09
C ASP A 15 -7.60 17.17 5.87
N LEU A 16 -6.90 18.22 5.39
CA LEU A 16 -5.47 18.17 5.17
C LEU A 16 -4.71 18.11 6.48
N LYS A 17 -3.88 17.09 6.66
CA LYS A 17 -2.97 17.00 7.79
C LYS A 17 -1.66 17.70 7.49
N ILE A 18 -1.17 18.47 8.43
CA ILE A 18 0.06 19.26 8.29
C ILE A 18 1.14 18.64 9.18
N TYR A 19 2.16 18.05 8.53
CA TYR A 19 3.37 17.57 9.17
C TYR A 19 4.52 18.54 8.85
N VAL A 20 5.35 18.84 9.84
CA VAL A 20 6.48 19.74 9.65
C VAL A 20 7.79 19.02 9.92
N CYS A 21 8.72 19.12 8.98
CA CYS A 21 10.08 18.65 9.16
C CYS A 21 10.85 19.64 10.05
N VAL A 22 11.45 19.14 11.12
CA VAL A 22 12.19 19.91 12.10
C VAL A 22 13.68 19.67 11.91
N TYR A 23 14.47 20.73 11.86
CA TYR A 23 15.94 20.70 11.77
C TYR A 23 16.63 21.24 13.03
N GLU A 24 15.93 22.03 13.83
CA GLU A 24 16.47 22.64 15.03
C GLU A 24 15.49 22.58 16.19
N HIS A 25 16.00 22.21 17.37
CA HIS A 25 15.18 22.14 18.59
C HIS A 25 14.60 23.49 19.00
N SER A 26 15.26 24.60 18.68
CA SER A 26 14.79 25.97 19.00
C SER A 26 13.48 26.35 18.30
N THR A 27 13.19 25.77 17.11
CA THR A 27 12.03 26.09 16.31
C THR A 27 10.76 25.29 16.71
N ILE A 28 10.91 24.22 17.50
CA ILE A 28 9.83 23.28 17.81
C ILE A 28 8.65 23.97 18.50
N ASP A 29 8.89 24.89 19.44
CA ASP A 29 7.81 25.56 20.15
C ASP A 29 7.03 26.52 19.24
N PHE A 30 7.71 27.19 18.32
CA PHE A 30 7.06 27.98 17.28
C PHE A 30 6.20 27.08 16.36
N ILE A 31 6.76 25.96 15.88
CA ILE A 31 6.05 25.00 15.04
C ILE A 31 4.80 24.47 15.76
N GLU A 32 4.92 24.15 17.05
CA GLU A 32 3.77 23.71 17.88
C GLU A 32 2.69 24.76 17.98
N SER A 33 3.06 26.05 18.07
CA SER A 33 2.10 27.16 18.09
C SER A 33 1.23 27.25 16.83
N LEU A 34 1.68 26.68 15.71
CA LEU A 34 0.94 26.56 14.45
C LEU A 34 -0.15 25.48 14.49
N LYS A 35 -0.26 24.71 15.58
CA LYS A 35 -1.23 23.62 15.75
C LYS A 35 -1.13 22.56 14.63
N ILE A 36 0.08 22.13 14.30
CA ILE A 36 0.36 21.07 13.32
C ILE A 36 -0.18 19.70 13.80
N ASP A 37 -0.33 18.74 12.87
CA ASP A 37 -0.86 17.40 13.17
C ASP A 37 0.23 16.39 13.54
N GLY A 38 1.47 16.61 13.10
CA GLY A 38 2.59 15.71 13.39
C GLY A 38 3.93 16.27 12.96
N TYR A 39 4.97 15.54 13.27
CA TYR A 39 6.35 15.89 12.98
C TYR A 39 6.96 14.94 11.96
N LYS A 40 7.82 15.48 11.11
CA LYS A 40 8.81 14.69 10.37
C LYS A 40 10.17 14.96 10.98
N LEU A 41 10.96 13.89 11.21
CA LEU A 41 12.35 13.98 11.61
C LEU A 41 13.23 13.45 10.49
N ASN A 42 14.26 14.21 10.14
CA ASN A 42 15.20 13.83 9.09
C ASN A 42 16.15 12.73 9.61
N SER A 43 16.65 11.89 8.72
CA SER A 43 17.64 10.86 9.07
C SER A 43 18.93 11.43 9.66
N SER A 44 19.31 12.66 9.30
CA SER A 44 20.44 13.37 9.91
C SER A 44 20.28 13.64 11.40
N ASP A 45 19.03 13.66 11.90
CA ASP A 45 18.71 13.94 13.29
C ASP A 45 18.41 12.68 14.13
N LEU A 46 18.59 11.48 13.59
CA LEU A 46 18.38 10.23 14.33
C LEU A 46 19.23 10.11 15.60
N SER A 47 20.39 10.74 15.62
CA SER A 47 21.27 10.77 16.78
C SER A 47 21.23 12.10 17.55
N ASN A 48 20.27 12.98 17.24
CA ASN A 48 20.16 14.31 17.85
C ASN A 48 19.23 14.30 19.06
N PRO A 49 19.74 14.16 20.31
CA PRO A 49 18.91 14.02 21.48
C PRO A 49 18.04 15.26 21.75
N LEU A 50 18.51 16.45 21.41
CA LEU A 50 17.77 17.70 21.67
C LEU A 50 16.50 17.77 20.83
N VAL A 51 16.57 17.35 19.57
CA VAL A 51 15.40 17.32 18.66
C VAL A 51 14.48 16.18 19.04
N LEU A 52 15.03 14.95 19.22
CA LEU A 52 14.23 13.76 19.55
C LEU A 52 13.42 13.95 20.83
N ASP A 53 14.06 14.41 21.91
CA ASP A 53 13.40 14.59 23.20
C ASP A 53 12.29 15.63 23.13
N LYS A 54 12.61 16.78 22.53
CA LYS A 54 11.66 17.89 22.48
C LYS A 54 10.45 17.57 21.60
N VAL A 55 10.64 16.86 20.48
CA VAL A 55 9.54 16.39 19.63
C VAL A 55 8.74 15.31 20.36
N ALA A 56 9.39 14.35 21.01
CA ALA A 56 8.71 13.31 21.77
C ALA A 56 7.78 13.89 22.85
N LEU A 57 8.24 14.92 23.58
CA LEU A 57 7.43 15.62 24.59
C LEU A 57 6.14 16.24 24.03
N LYS A 58 6.04 16.48 22.72
CA LYS A 58 4.79 16.98 22.10
C LYS A 58 3.73 15.90 21.93
N ASN A 59 4.10 14.62 22.07
CA ASN A 59 3.21 13.46 22.01
C ASN A 59 2.30 13.42 20.76
N LYS A 60 2.85 13.83 19.62
CA LYS A 60 2.20 13.80 18.29
C LYS A 60 2.79 12.70 17.42
N PRO A 61 2.10 12.30 16.34
CA PRO A 61 2.66 11.36 15.36
C PRO A 61 4.00 11.84 14.78
N ILE A 62 4.95 10.92 14.61
CA ILE A 62 6.31 11.18 14.13
C ILE A 62 6.58 10.31 12.89
N ASN A 63 6.85 10.97 11.77
CA ASN A 63 7.42 10.34 10.58
C ASN A 63 8.95 10.41 10.73
N LEU A 64 9.56 9.27 11.09
CA LEU A 64 11.00 9.17 11.38
C LEU A 64 11.73 8.66 10.15
N SER A 65 12.47 9.54 9.46
CA SER A 65 13.29 9.16 8.30
C SER A 65 14.48 8.30 8.72
N VAL A 66 14.68 7.17 8.02
CA VAL A 66 15.69 6.17 8.36
C VAL A 66 16.66 5.86 7.21
N GLY A 67 16.63 6.64 6.14
CA GLY A 67 17.57 6.52 5.03
C GLY A 67 19.02 6.81 5.48
N ALA A 68 19.98 6.10 4.90
CA ALA A 68 21.40 6.20 5.23
C ALA A 68 21.73 6.00 6.73
N SER A 69 20.94 5.19 7.45
CA SER A 69 21.12 4.93 8.88
C SER A 69 21.29 3.44 9.14
N THR A 70 22.07 3.14 10.16
CA THR A 70 22.23 1.76 10.66
C THR A 70 21.03 1.33 11.50
N ILE A 71 20.82 0.03 11.60
CA ILE A 71 19.74 -0.53 12.47
C ILE A 71 19.90 -0.05 13.92
N LEU A 72 21.12 0.03 14.43
CA LEU A 72 21.40 0.49 15.80
C LEU A 72 21.01 1.96 16.02
N GLU A 73 21.28 2.83 15.04
CA GLU A 73 20.88 4.25 15.11
C GLU A 73 19.37 4.37 15.16
N ILE A 74 18.66 3.58 14.33
CA ILE A 74 17.18 3.55 14.31
C ILE A 74 16.63 3.02 15.63
N GLU A 75 17.19 1.93 16.17
CA GLU A 75 16.79 1.37 17.46
C GLU A 75 16.94 2.39 18.59
N ASN A 76 18.09 3.07 18.64
CA ASN A 76 18.36 4.07 19.67
C ASN A 76 17.40 5.26 19.59
N ALA A 77 17.11 5.75 18.39
CA ALA A 77 16.15 6.84 18.18
C ALA A 77 14.73 6.44 18.62
N ILE A 78 14.26 5.25 18.19
CA ILE A 78 12.94 4.72 18.55
C ILE A 78 12.86 4.55 20.08
N LYS A 79 13.87 3.93 20.67
CA LYS A 79 13.91 3.74 22.13
C LYS A 79 13.83 5.06 22.87
N ARG A 80 14.64 6.05 22.46
CA ARG A 80 14.65 7.38 23.07
C ARG A 80 13.29 8.07 23.01
N ILE A 81 12.62 8.03 21.86
CA ILE A 81 11.27 8.60 21.72
C ILE A 81 10.27 7.86 22.62
N LYS A 82 10.31 6.53 22.63
CA LYS A 82 9.39 5.71 23.43
C LYS A 82 9.61 5.79 24.93
N ASP A 83 10.82 6.06 25.37
CA ASP A 83 11.12 6.31 26.80
C ASP A 83 10.47 7.61 27.31
N ILE A 84 10.15 8.55 26.41
CA ILE A 84 9.57 9.88 26.74
C ILE A 84 8.06 9.94 26.48
N SER A 85 7.57 9.29 25.42
CA SER A 85 6.17 9.41 24.98
C SER A 85 5.63 8.15 24.32
N ASN A 86 4.29 8.11 24.16
CA ASN A 86 3.60 7.10 23.38
C ASN A 86 3.30 7.56 21.93
N SER A 87 4.12 8.48 21.40
CA SER A 87 3.96 8.97 20.03
C SER A 87 3.92 7.80 19.01
N ASN A 88 2.97 7.87 18.09
CA ASN A 88 2.93 6.93 16.97
C ASN A 88 4.10 7.21 16.03
N ILE A 89 4.97 6.24 15.81
CA ILE A 89 6.13 6.36 14.93
C ILE A 89 5.85 5.60 13.64
N THR A 90 6.04 6.25 12.49
CA THR A 90 6.13 5.62 11.17
C THR A 90 7.57 5.77 10.68
N LEU A 91 8.20 4.66 10.30
CA LEU A 91 9.53 4.68 9.73
C LEU A 91 9.43 5.06 8.26
N MET A 92 10.12 6.11 7.85
CA MET A 92 10.13 6.62 6.49
C MET A 92 11.43 6.20 5.81
N TYR A 93 11.36 5.22 4.91
CA TYR A 93 12.51 4.74 4.16
C TYR A 93 12.61 5.44 2.80
N GLY A 94 13.81 5.85 2.45
CA GLY A 94 14.17 6.39 1.14
C GLY A 94 15.69 6.48 1.02
N HIS A 95 16.21 6.28 -0.18
CA HIS A 95 17.64 6.46 -0.45
C HIS A 95 17.97 7.95 -0.44
N GLN A 96 19.10 8.31 0.20
CA GLN A 96 19.49 9.71 0.38
C GLN A 96 20.41 10.17 -0.77
N SER A 97 19.89 10.20 -1.98
CA SER A 97 20.48 10.89 -3.14
C SER A 97 19.36 11.49 -4.00
N PHE A 98 19.62 12.62 -4.60
CA PHE A 98 18.66 13.45 -5.32
C PHE A 98 19.22 13.81 -6.71
N PRO A 99 18.72 13.17 -7.81
CA PRO A 99 17.74 12.09 -7.82
C PRO A 99 18.34 10.73 -7.43
N THR A 100 17.47 9.84 -6.94
CA THR A 100 17.83 8.44 -6.68
C THR A 100 17.75 7.61 -7.95
N LYS A 101 18.79 6.82 -8.24
CA LYS A 101 18.77 5.82 -9.31
C LYS A 101 17.94 4.60 -8.90
N PRO A 102 17.17 3.98 -9.81
CA PRO A 102 16.31 2.84 -9.49
C PRO A 102 17.02 1.69 -8.77
N GLU A 103 18.24 1.35 -9.18
CA GLU A 103 19.04 0.27 -8.57
C GLU A 103 19.42 0.51 -7.11
N ASN A 104 19.36 1.76 -6.64
CA ASN A 104 19.70 2.15 -5.27
C ASN A 104 18.48 2.19 -4.33
N VAL A 105 17.26 2.02 -4.85
CA VAL A 105 16.03 2.15 -4.03
C VAL A 105 15.92 1.02 -3.01
N HIS A 106 16.30 -0.22 -3.36
CA HIS A 106 16.25 -1.39 -2.47
C HIS A 106 14.91 -1.58 -1.74
N MET A 107 13.79 -1.50 -2.46
CA MET A 107 12.43 -1.56 -1.88
C MET A 107 12.21 -2.75 -0.93
N SER A 108 12.79 -3.91 -1.23
CA SER A 108 12.67 -5.09 -0.36
C SER A 108 13.19 -4.88 1.06
N PHE A 109 14.09 -3.91 1.27
CA PHE A 109 14.59 -3.58 2.59
C PHE A 109 13.52 -2.95 3.50
N MET A 110 12.50 -2.31 2.93
CA MET A 110 11.35 -1.80 3.70
C MET A 110 10.63 -2.90 4.47
N ASN A 111 10.45 -4.07 3.84
CA ASN A 111 9.83 -5.22 4.50
C ASN A 111 10.68 -5.69 5.70
N LYS A 112 12.01 -5.70 5.54
CA LYS A 112 12.94 -6.03 6.63
C LYS A 112 12.83 -5.04 7.80
N LEU A 113 12.74 -3.75 7.52
CA LEU A 113 12.55 -2.73 8.54
C LEU A 113 11.20 -2.91 9.27
N ALA A 114 10.11 -3.13 8.51
CA ALA A 114 8.79 -3.36 9.08
C ALA A 114 8.74 -4.60 9.98
N GLU A 115 9.35 -5.71 9.54
CA GLU A 115 9.45 -6.96 10.30
C GLU A 115 10.28 -6.81 11.59
N HIS A 116 11.43 -6.12 11.48
CA HIS A 116 12.37 -5.97 12.59
C HIS A 116 11.82 -5.05 13.69
N PHE A 117 11.32 -3.87 13.30
CA PHE A 117 10.85 -2.87 14.26
C PHE A 117 9.39 -3.04 14.66
N LYS A 118 8.59 -3.80 13.90
CA LYS A 118 7.13 -3.96 14.08
C LYS A 118 6.41 -2.60 14.13
N LEU A 119 6.87 -1.68 13.31
CA LEU A 119 6.31 -0.34 13.13
C LEU A 119 5.79 -0.17 11.70
N PRO A 120 4.81 0.72 11.50
CA PRO A 120 4.40 1.13 10.17
C PRO A 120 5.60 1.66 9.37
N ILE A 121 5.63 1.35 8.07
CA ILE A 121 6.66 1.82 7.15
C ILE A 121 6.05 2.75 6.11
N GLY A 122 6.77 3.80 5.74
CA GLY A 122 6.49 4.68 4.62
C GLY A 122 7.63 4.69 3.62
N TYR A 123 7.36 5.14 2.42
CA TYR A 123 8.36 5.32 1.36
C TYR A 123 8.53 6.80 1.05
N GLN A 124 9.78 7.26 1.07
CA GLN A 124 10.20 8.59 0.63
C GLN A 124 10.80 8.46 -0.75
N ASP A 125 10.10 8.92 -1.77
CA ASP A 125 10.58 8.83 -3.14
C ASP A 125 11.41 10.04 -3.52
N HIS A 126 12.64 9.75 -4.00
CA HIS A 126 13.57 10.73 -4.54
C HIS A 126 13.98 10.41 -5.97
N CYS A 127 13.23 9.56 -6.67
CA CYS A 127 13.52 9.23 -8.06
C CYS A 127 13.30 10.44 -8.96
N ASP A 128 14.04 10.45 -10.07
CA ASP A 128 13.97 11.50 -11.07
C ASP A 128 12.54 11.63 -11.64
N ALA A 129 11.98 12.82 -11.50
CA ALA A 129 10.61 13.13 -11.92
C ALA A 129 10.46 13.29 -13.44
N ASP A 130 11.54 13.43 -14.18
CA ASP A 130 11.54 13.45 -15.65
C ASP A 130 11.53 12.01 -16.23
N ASN A 131 11.69 11.01 -15.39
CA ASN A 131 11.66 9.60 -15.79
C ASN A 131 10.41 8.88 -15.24
N ASP A 132 9.94 7.89 -15.99
CA ASP A 132 8.83 7.04 -15.59
C ASP A 132 9.04 6.35 -14.22
N SER A 133 10.29 6.13 -13.83
CA SER A 133 10.65 5.58 -12.52
C SER A 133 10.12 6.42 -11.36
N GLY A 134 9.98 7.74 -11.53
CA GLY A 134 9.37 8.65 -10.57
C GLY A 134 7.87 8.40 -10.31
N PHE A 135 7.22 7.57 -11.15
CA PHE A 135 5.85 7.10 -10.99
C PHE A 135 5.80 5.60 -10.69
N TRP A 136 6.57 4.78 -11.41
CA TRP A 136 6.48 3.31 -11.29
C TRP A 136 6.99 2.79 -9.96
N LEU A 137 8.09 3.35 -9.44
CA LEU A 137 8.65 2.88 -8.18
C LEU A 137 7.76 3.22 -6.98
N PRO A 138 7.25 4.46 -6.84
CA PRO A 138 6.22 4.75 -5.85
C PRO A 138 4.97 3.87 -5.99
N ALA A 139 4.48 3.64 -7.22
CA ALA A 139 3.34 2.76 -7.48
C ALA A 139 3.59 1.32 -6.97
N ALA A 140 4.79 0.78 -7.23
CA ALA A 140 5.16 -0.57 -6.77
C ALA A 140 5.18 -0.67 -5.24
N THR A 141 5.59 0.38 -4.52
CA THR A 141 5.63 0.37 -3.05
C THR A 141 4.24 0.31 -2.42
N LEU A 142 3.21 0.81 -3.10
CA LEU A 142 1.82 0.72 -2.61
C LEU A 142 1.36 -0.74 -2.42
N GLY A 143 1.88 -1.67 -3.24
CA GLY A 143 1.67 -3.11 -3.06
C GLY A 143 2.36 -3.71 -1.83
N MET A 144 3.33 -3.02 -1.23
CA MET A 144 4.16 -3.49 -0.12
C MET A 144 3.63 -3.11 1.27
N ASN A 145 2.35 -2.76 1.39
CA ASN A 145 1.70 -2.37 2.66
C ASN A 145 2.33 -1.15 3.35
N ILE A 146 2.85 -0.20 2.58
CA ILE A 146 3.30 1.06 3.16
C ILE A 146 2.09 1.87 3.69
N SER A 147 2.33 2.62 4.75
CA SER A 147 1.33 3.49 5.38
C SER A 147 1.37 4.92 4.85
N ILE A 148 2.52 5.36 4.39
CA ILE A 148 2.76 6.72 3.89
C ILE A 148 3.61 6.63 2.62
N LEU A 149 3.22 7.39 1.61
CA LEU A 149 4.01 7.65 0.42
C LEU A 149 4.33 9.14 0.37
N GLU A 150 5.61 9.47 0.35
CA GLU A 150 6.10 10.85 0.28
C GLU A 150 6.67 11.14 -1.10
N LYS A 151 6.32 12.30 -1.65
CA LYS A 151 6.81 12.77 -2.95
C LYS A 151 7.05 14.28 -2.90
N HIS A 152 8.18 14.72 -3.45
CA HIS A 152 8.47 16.14 -3.62
C HIS A 152 7.53 16.79 -4.64
N ILE A 153 7.16 18.04 -4.38
CA ILE A 153 6.36 18.88 -5.27
C ILE A 153 7.04 20.22 -5.48
N THR A 154 6.99 20.74 -6.70
CA THR A 154 7.43 22.09 -7.03
C THR A 154 6.36 22.80 -7.86
N HIS A 155 6.38 24.12 -7.87
CA HIS A 155 5.51 24.89 -8.75
C HIS A 155 6.01 24.89 -10.22
N ASP A 156 7.31 24.67 -10.42
CA ASP A 156 7.94 24.66 -11.75
C ASP A 156 9.34 24.02 -11.64
N ARG A 157 9.47 22.75 -12.10
CA ARG A 157 10.73 21.99 -12.07
C ARG A 157 11.84 22.61 -12.93
N SER A 158 11.50 23.43 -13.94
CA SER A 158 12.50 24.11 -14.75
C SER A 158 13.30 25.16 -13.98
N LYS A 159 12.73 25.63 -12.87
CA LYS A 159 13.41 26.51 -11.92
C LYS A 159 14.21 25.67 -10.94
N LYS A 160 15.52 25.58 -11.20
CA LYS A 160 16.44 24.78 -10.38
C LYS A 160 16.41 25.22 -8.91
N GLY A 161 16.29 24.27 -8.01
CA GLY A 161 16.30 24.43 -6.55
C GLY A 161 16.77 23.15 -5.88
N LEU A 162 16.68 23.09 -4.57
CA LEU A 162 16.96 21.86 -3.82
C LEU A 162 15.96 20.78 -4.23
N ASP A 163 16.47 19.56 -4.52
CA ASP A 163 15.71 18.36 -4.82
C ASP A 163 14.70 18.51 -6.00
N HIS A 164 14.88 19.53 -6.85
CA HIS A 164 13.96 19.83 -7.94
C HIS A 164 13.81 18.67 -8.93
N GLU A 165 14.89 17.90 -9.16
CA GLU A 165 14.87 16.74 -10.06
C GLU A 165 13.88 15.66 -9.61
N SER A 166 13.65 15.55 -8.31
CA SER A 166 12.71 14.55 -7.74
C SER A 166 11.29 15.09 -7.55
N ALA A 167 11.08 16.38 -7.82
CA ALA A 167 9.82 17.06 -7.54
C ALA A 167 8.87 17.07 -8.74
N LEU A 168 7.61 16.71 -8.51
CA LEU A 168 6.56 16.77 -9.52
C LEU A 168 6.03 18.20 -9.70
N ASN A 169 5.78 18.60 -10.93
CA ASN A 169 4.99 19.78 -11.24
C ASN A 169 3.51 19.58 -10.84
N PRO A 170 2.71 20.65 -10.65
CA PRO A 170 1.34 20.52 -10.14
C PRO A 170 0.45 19.55 -10.95
N LEU A 171 0.49 19.58 -12.27
CA LEU A 171 -0.30 18.68 -13.12
C LEU A 171 0.18 17.22 -13.04
N GLU A 172 1.48 17.00 -12.90
CA GLU A 172 2.07 15.69 -12.69
C GLU A 172 1.66 15.14 -11.31
N PHE A 173 1.65 15.99 -10.28
CA PHE A 173 1.23 15.60 -8.94
C PHE A 173 -0.25 15.22 -8.87
N ILE A 174 -1.13 15.91 -9.62
CA ILE A 174 -2.55 15.50 -9.75
C ILE A 174 -2.63 14.07 -10.29
N LYS A 175 -1.96 13.78 -11.41
CA LYS A 175 -1.92 12.43 -12.00
C LYS A 175 -1.31 11.39 -11.04
N PHE A 176 -0.29 11.78 -10.29
CA PHE A 176 0.32 10.92 -9.29
C PHE A 176 -0.68 10.56 -8.18
N VAL A 177 -1.44 11.51 -7.68
CA VAL A 177 -2.49 11.26 -6.68
C VAL A 177 -3.60 10.37 -7.25
N GLU A 178 -4.05 10.62 -8.49
CA GLU A 178 -5.03 9.77 -9.17
C GLU A 178 -4.55 8.32 -9.30
N MET A 179 -3.28 8.11 -9.67
CA MET A 179 -2.64 6.79 -9.72
C MET A 179 -2.65 6.13 -8.33
N VAL A 180 -2.24 6.84 -7.29
CA VAL A 180 -2.23 6.33 -5.91
C VAL A 180 -3.63 5.88 -5.50
N ARG A 181 -4.66 6.70 -5.70
CA ARG A 181 -6.05 6.39 -5.35
C ARG A 181 -6.60 5.20 -6.14
N CYS A 182 -6.24 5.10 -7.41
CA CYS A 182 -6.58 3.95 -8.25
C CYS A 182 -5.99 2.65 -7.70
N ILE A 183 -4.70 2.66 -7.34
CA ILE A 183 -4.01 1.48 -6.79
C ILE A 183 -4.57 1.12 -5.40
N GLU A 184 -4.84 2.08 -4.53
CA GLU A 184 -5.48 1.86 -3.23
C GLU A 184 -6.84 1.15 -3.39
N SER A 185 -7.66 1.62 -4.33
CA SER A 185 -8.95 1.00 -4.66
C SER A 185 -8.77 -0.43 -5.17
N ALA A 186 -7.80 -0.66 -6.06
CA ALA A 186 -7.50 -1.97 -6.64
C ALA A 186 -6.93 -2.96 -5.60
N LYS A 187 -6.15 -2.47 -4.65
CA LYS A 187 -5.55 -3.28 -3.58
C LYS A 187 -6.61 -3.94 -2.70
N GLY A 188 -7.72 -3.24 -2.43
CA GLY A 188 -8.81 -3.77 -1.62
C GLY A 188 -8.39 -4.14 -0.19
N MET A 189 -9.13 -5.07 0.41
CA MET A 189 -8.90 -5.55 1.78
C MET A 189 -8.23 -6.93 1.77
N PRO A 190 -7.31 -7.23 2.70
CA PRO A 190 -6.65 -8.54 2.79
C PRO A 190 -7.57 -9.60 3.43
N SER A 191 -8.78 -9.72 2.94
CA SER A 191 -9.79 -10.65 3.42
C SER A 191 -10.45 -11.39 2.26
N VAL A 192 -11.14 -12.50 2.55
CA VAL A 192 -11.96 -13.18 1.55
C VAL A 192 -13.04 -12.20 1.09
N ARG A 193 -12.96 -11.79 -0.16
CA ARG A 193 -13.95 -10.89 -0.73
C ARG A 193 -15.19 -11.65 -1.23
N PRO A 194 -16.40 -11.10 -1.12
CA PRO A 194 -17.59 -11.66 -1.76
C PRO A 194 -17.42 -11.61 -3.29
N PHE A 195 -18.13 -12.51 -3.97
CA PHE A 195 -18.21 -12.45 -5.43
C PHE A 195 -18.99 -11.22 -5.88
N THR A 196 -18.51 -10.56 -6.94
CA THR A 196 -19.29 -9.53 -7.61
C THR A 196 -20.49 -10.16 -8.36
N LYS A 197 -21.45 -9.33 -8.79
CA LYS A 197 -22.58 -9.81 -9.59
C LYS A 197 -22.12 -10.50 -10.89
N GLU A 198 -21.08 -9.98 -11.52
CA GLU A 198 -20.50 -10.53 -12.73
C GLU A 198 -19.85 -11.90 -12.47
N GLU A 199 -19.18 -12.07 -11.33
CA GLU A 199 -18.58 -13.35 -10.95
C GLU A 199 -19.63 -14.39 -10.55
N VAL A 200 -20.71 -13.99 -9.90
CA VAL A 200 -21.85 -14.88 -9.65
C VAL A 200 -22.42 -15.35 -10.98
N ARG A 201 -22.67 -14.43 -11.93
CA ARG A 201 -23.11 -14.76 -13.28
C ARG A 201 -22.12 -15.66 -14.02
N TYR A 202 -20.82 -15.37 -13.92
CA TYR A 202 -19.77 -16.24 -14.50
C TYR A 202 -19.87 -17.66 -13.93
N ARG A 203 -20.07 -17.81 -12.64
CA ARG A 203 -20.19 -19.12 -12.00
C ARG A 203 -21.39 -19.90 -12.51
N GLU A 204 -22.53 -19.25 -12.72
CA GLU A 204 -23.76 -19.88 -13.23
C GLU A 204 -23.59 -20.41 -14.66
N PHE A 205 -22.94 -19.67 -15.54
CA PHE A 205 -22.86 -20.00 -16.97
C PHE A 205 -21.53 -20.61 -17.42
N GLN A 206 -20.45 -20.44 -16.68
CA GLN A 206 -19.11 -20.85 -17.12
C GLN A 206 -18.51 -22.00 -16.30
N LYS A 207 -18.97 -22.23 -15.07
CA LYS A 207 -18.53 -23.37 -14.28
C LYS A 207 -18.99 -24.66 -14.94
N LYS A 208 -18.09 -25.66 -14.96
CA LYS A 208 -18.42 -26.99 -15.53
C LYS A 208 -19.28 -27.80 -14.57
N SER A 209 -20.13 -28.62 -15.14
CA SER A 209 -20.94 -29.61 -14.45
C SER A 209 -20.56 -31.02 -14.92
N ILE A 210 -20.84 -32.02 -14.12
CA ILE A 210 -20.80 -33.40 -14.56
C ILE A 210 -22.02 -33.62 -15.45
N VAL A 211 -21.76 -34.04 -16.69
CA VAL A 211 -22.85 -34.36 -17.66
C VAL A 211 -22.64 -35.77 -18.15
N VAL A 212 -23.70 -36.40 -18.63
CA VAL A 212 -23.64 -37.74 -19.24
C VAL A 212 -23.28 -37.61 -20.73
N THR A 213 -22.41 -38.48 -21.24
CA THR A 213 -21.90 -38.48 -22.63
C THR A 213 -22.82 -39.19 -23.61
N ARG A 214 -23.79 -40.00 -23.11
CA ARG A 214 -24.78 -40.75 -23.86
C ARG A 214 -26.06 -40.90 -23.06
N ASP A 215 -27.12 -41.30 -23.70
CA ASP A 215 -28.35 -41.63 -23.01
C ASP A 215 -28.15 -42.82 -22.07
N ILE A 216 -28.52 -42.63 -20.80
CA ILE A 216 -28.37 -43.65 -19.76
C ILE A 216 -29.72 -43.95 -19.11
N LYS A 217 -30.03 -45.23 -19.07
CA LYS A 217 -31.33 -45.69 -18.45
C LYS A 217 -31.19 -45.74 -16.91
N LYS A 218 -32.31 -45.57 -16.26
CA LYS A 218 -32.48 -45.86 -14.82
C LYS A 218 -31.96 -47.28 -14.52
N GLY A 219 -31.28 -47.48 -13.39
CA GLY A 219 -30.72 -48.74 -12.96
C GLY A 219 -29.28 -48.98 -13.42
N THR A 220 -28.72 -48.16 -14.32
CA THR A 220 -27.33 -48.26 -14.76
C THR A 220 -26.37 -47.79 -13.66
N ILE A 221 -25.29 -48.52 -13.43
CA ILE A 221 -24.18 -48.10 -12.55
C ILE A 221 -23.26 -47.20 -13.35
N LEU A 222 -23.04 -45.96 -12.88
CA LEU A 222 -22.25 -44.95 -13.54
C LEU A 222 -20.72 -45.26 -13.44
N ASN A 223 -20.04 -45.11 -14.55
CA ASN A 223 -18.58 -45.21 -14.65
C ASN A 223 -17.96 -44.00 -15.37
N LEU A 224 -16.65 -43.86 -15.40
CA LEU A 224 -15.96 -42.71 -15.99
C LEU A 224 -16.28 -42.48 -17.48
N ASN A 225 -16.55 -43.56 -18.26
CA ASN A 225 -16.85 -43.44 -19.68
C ASN A 225 -18.27 -42.88 -19.94
N ASP A 226 -19.13 -42.89 -18.93
CA ASP A 226 -20.48 -42.38 -19.02
C ASP A 226 -20.58 -40.90 -18.82
N ILE A 227 -19.53 -40.23 -18.37
CA ILE A 227 -19.57 -38.83 -17.92
C ILE A 227 -18.49 -37.98 -18.61
N SER A 228 -18.75 -36.68 -18.64
CA SER A 228 -17.79 -35.65 -19.04
C SER A 228 -18.00 -34.39 -18.16
N PHE A 229 -17.06 -33.45 -18.25
CA PHE A 229 -17.10 -32.18 -17.56
C PHE A 229 -17.30 -31.05 -18.57
N MET A 230 -18.53 -30.56 -18.68
CA MET A 230 -18.89 -29.55 -19.66
C MET A 230 -19.65 -28.41 -19.02
N ARG A 231 -19.73 -27.28 -19.73
CA ARG A 231 -20.68 -26.22 -19.40
C ARG A 231 -22.06 -26.71 -19.75
N ALA A 232 -22.99 -26.60 -18.83
CA ALA A 232 -24.36 -26.97 -19.03
C ALA A 232 -25.26 -25.74 -18.98
N GLU A 233 -26.44 -25.82 -19.64
CA GLU A 233 -27.43 -24.73 -19.65
C GLU A 233 -27.83 -24.31 -18.23
N LYS A 234 -27.91 -25.28 -17.32
CA LYS A 234 -28.11 -25.04 -15.89
C LYS A 234 -26.96 -25.68 -15.12
N LEU A 235 -26.43 -24.95 -14.12
CA LEU A 235 -25.39 -25.47 -13.26
C LEU A 235 -25.86 -26.76 -12.56
N GLY A 236 -25.16 -27.85 -12.81
CA GLY A 236 -25.40 -29.17 -12.22
C GLY A 236 -24.38 -29.50 -11.12
N LEU A 237 -24.14 -30.80 -10.91
CA LEU A 237 -23.16 -31.28 -9.94
C LEU A 237 -21.74 -30.87 -10.39
N ALA A 238 -20.99 -30.28 -9.49
CA ALA A 238 -19.63 -29.81 -9.78
C ALA A 238 -18.66 -31.00 -10.01
N PRO A 239 -17.62 -30.83 -10.84
CA PRO A 239 -16.65 -31.90 -11.15
C PRO A 239 -15.97 -32.53 -9.94
N ASP A 240 -15.71 -31.78 -8.88
CA ASP A 240 -15.11 -32.24 -7.62
C ASP A 240 -16.00 -33.21 -6.83
N LYS A 241 -17.26 -33.38 -7.22
CA LYS A 241 -18.21 -34.32 -6.62
C LYS A 241 -18.27 -35.65 -7.36
N ILE A 242 -17.32 -35.92 -8.28
CA ILE A 242 -17.31 -37.13 -9.10
C ILE A 242 -17.38 -38.42 -8.26
N ASP A 243 -16.65 -38.50 -7.16
CA ASP A 243 -16.61 -39.65 -6.28
C ASP A 243 -17.96 -39.96 -5.61
N GLN A 244 -18.87 -38.98 -5.57
CA GLN A 244 -20.20 -39.16 -5.02
C GLN A 244 -21.15 -39.90 -5.96
N ILE A 245 -20.79 -39.98 -7.27
CA ILE A 245 -21.67 -40.59 -8.30
C ILE A 245 -21.07 -41.82 -8.98
N LEU A 246 -19.73 -41.94 -9.05
CA LEU A 246 -19.11 -43.16 -9.62
C LEU A 246 -19.47 -44.37 -8.80
N GLY A 247 -19.82 -45.45 -9.54
CA GLY A 247 -20.27 -46.72 -8.94
C GLY A 247 -21.66 -46.65 -8.31
N LYS A 248 -22.40 -45.52 -8.42
CA LYS A 248 -23.78 -45.42 -7.97
C LYS A 248 -24.76 -45.74 -9.07
N THR A 249 -25.90 -46.29 -8.67
CA THR A 249 -27.01 -46.60 -9.57
C THR A 249 -27.82 -45.37 -9.92
N LEU A 250 -28.04 -45.12 -11.21
CA LEU A 250 -28.85 -43.99 -11.69
C LEU A 250 -30.33 -44.21 -11.35
N LEU A 251 -30.95 -43.24 -10.69
CA LEU A 251 -32.32 -43.34 -10.20
C LEU A 251 -33.39 -42.96 -11.24
N ILE A 252 -33.00 -42.24 -12.28
CA ILE A 252 -33.87 -41.76 -13.38
C ILE A 252 -33.13 -41.90 -14.71
N ASN A 253 -33.86 -41.93 -15.83
CA ASN A 253 -33.21 -41.82 -17.15
C ASN A 253 -32.52 -40.46 -17.30
N LYS A 254 -31.36 -40.46 -17.94
CA LYS A 254 -30.60 -39.24 -18.29
C LYS A 254 -30.32 -39.26 -19.78
N LEU A 255 -30.65 -38.14 -20.45
CA LEU A 255 -30.28 -37.92 -21.85
C LEU A 255 -28.88 -37.39 -21.94
N ALA A 256 -28.21 -37.68 -23.05
CA ALA A 256 -26.90 -37.11 -23.40
C ALA A 256 -26.97 -35.57 -23.35
N PHE A 257 -25.84 -34.96 -23.04
CA PHE A 257 -25.69 -33.52 -23.08
C PHE A 257 -25.56 -33.03 -24.53
#